data_3b5147e4a1bb3736ef0ba93fbf42f0f2
#
_entry.id   3b5147e4a1bb3736ef0ba93fbf42f0f2
#
_cell.length_a   1.000
_cell.length_b   1.000
_cell.length_c   1.000
_cell.angle_alpha   90.00
_cell.angle_beta   90.00
_cell.angle_gamma   90.00
#
_symmetry.space_group_name_H-M   'P 1'
#
loop_
_entity.id
_entity.type
_entity.pdbx_description
1 polymer ?
#
loop_
_entity_poly.entity_id
_entity_poly.type
_entity_poly.pdbx_seq_one_letter_code
_entity_poly.pdbx_strand_id
1 'polypeptide(L)'
;MFNHVFHNESGSCIVSRSTQLFLCLKKMSTPSKIDKKPMSSKQELVEWFEKGSTPPHKRLIGVEHEKPPFYLADGKPVPFVGEEGRKGISDFIQKMINEKGWDAGEPENGNIIDIRRDNANWTFEPGLQMETGGAPLRNVHQNAKETQKMIAEALEVTKDLGIGMLAQGYHPTHESADMPFMPKSRYLLFRDYVARNSFPGALDVMTSTSTVQVNLGYSSEEDMVKMLRVSLSLQPIVVALFANSAFNKGQPSGYQSYRSHKLLNNLGGRYGFMLPVAFDKGFGFEMFVDYALNTMPLLGIYKGNVFLDAKGAKFSDFMDGKLDLCPGQHATMSDWQNHLNTIWPEVRVRRFLEMRGADNGPEEMIKALPAFWVGLLYDRQALDQAYEMVKDWSQQDRDYLRVMVPMKGLQTPFLGTTVQDIAKNCLALSEAGLKRRNIRDQGRDESVYLEPLHEIAESGRNWSQRLEEKFRTEWQGDIKHIFNDMSYAGSPSVLRATTPVAAAKSKPVFIDLRKIFGPKK
;
A
#
# COMPACT_ATOMS: atom_id res chain seq x y z
N MET A 1 35.00 9.66 -14.14
CA MET A 1 35.41 10.72 -15.07
C MET A 1 34.24 11.01 -16.00
N PHE A 2 34.03 12.31 -16.20
CA PHE A 2 33.09 13.05 -17.05
C PHE A 2 31.70 13.31 -16.44
N ASN A 3 31.69 14.39 -15.64
CA ASN A 3 30.55 15.29 -15.46
C ASN A 3 30.43 16.17 -16.74
N HIS A 4 29.27 16.15 -17.38
CA HIS A 4 28.87 17.22 -18.28
C HIS A 4 27.70 17.98 -17.66
N VAL A 5 28.01 19.08 -17.02
CA VAL A 5 27.05 20.12 -16.64
C VAL A 5 26.99 21.10 -17.80
N PHE A 6 25.85 21.21 -18.46
CA PHE A 6 25.58 22.31 -19.38
C PHE A 6 24.97 23.46 -18.57
N HIS A 7 25.72 24.54 -18.43
CA HIS A 7 25.23 25.84 -17.99
C HIS A 7 24.72 26.62 -19.20
N ASN A 8 23.50 27.12 -19.12
CA ASN A 8 22.98 28.12 -20.03
C ASN A 8 23.05 29.49 -19.33
N GLU A 9 23.37 30.54 -20.07
CA GLU A 9 23.74 31.88 -19.57
C GLU A 9 22.65 32.66 -18.80
N SER A 10 21.53 32.05 -18.44
CA SER A 10 20.43 32.70 -17.71
C SER A 10 20.20 32.22 -16.26
N GLY A 11 21.07 31.44 -15.69
CA GLY A 11 21.07 31.11 -14.25
C GLY A 11 19.81 30.40 -13.68
N SER A 12 18.86 29.97 -14.50
CA SER A 12 17.68 29.24 -14.04
C SER A 12 17.88 27.72 -14.23
N CYS A 13 17.98 27.01 -13.12
CA CYS A 13 18.05 25.55 -13.12
C CYS A 13 16.70 24.98 -13.59
N ILE A 14 16.61 24.55 -14.86
CA ILE A 14 15.44 23.83 -15.37
C ILE A 14 15.48 22.42 -14.80
N VAL A 15 14.83 22.23 -13.65
CA VAL A 15 14.58 20.90 -13.09
C VAL A 15 13.58 20.21 -14.03
N SER A 16 14.01 19.14 -14.69
CA SER A 16 13.14 18.40 -15.62
C SER A 16 11.86 17.91 -14.92
N ARG A 17 10.73 17.85 -15.63
CA ARG A 17 9.44 17.37 -15.08
C ARG A 17 9.53 15.97 -14.46
N SER A 18 10.44 15.12 -14.95
CA SER A 18 10.74 13.83 -14.35
C SER A 18 11.34 13.95 -12.94
N THR A 19 12.22 14.92 -12.72
CA THR A 19 12.82 15.18 -11.40
C THR A 19 11.79 15.70 -10.38
N GLN A 20 10.75 16.41 -10.81
CA GLN A 20 9.65 16.84 -9.92
C GLN A 20 8.75 15.68 -9.48
N LEU A 21 8.51 14.67 -10.34
CA LEU A 21 7.79 13.45 -9.97
C LEU A 21 8.62 12.62 -8.96
N PHE A 22 9.93 12.53 -9.18
CA PHE A 22 10.89 11.91 -8.25
C PHE A 22 10.85 12.56 -6.85
N LEU A 23 10.72 13.87 -6.78
CA LEU A 23 10.62 14.59 -5.49
C LEU A 23 9.30 14.34 -4.77
N CYS A 24 8.22 14.02 -5.48
CA CYS A 24 6.92 13.74 -4.87
C CYS A 24 6.85 12.33 -4.26
N LEU A 25 7.45 11.32 -4.90
CA LEU A 25 7.53 9.95 -4.39
C LEU A 25 8.55 9.83 -3.22
N LYS A 26 9.56 10.71 -3.15
CA LYS A 26 10.55 10.75 -2.05
C LYS A 26 9.99 11.07 -0.66
N LYS A 27 8.72 11.43 -0.51
CA LYS A 27 8.21 12.09 0.71
C LYS A 27 7.02 11.41 1.39
N MET A 28 6.81 10.12 1.19
CA MET A 28 5.58 9.48 1.67
C MET A 28 5.53 9.28 3.18
N SER A 29 6.64 9.10 3.85
CA SER A 29 6.71 8.90 5.32
C SER A 29 7.40 10.03 6.09
N THR A 30 8.03 10.99 5.41
CA THR A 30 8.71 12.12 6.04
C THR A 30 7.94 13.43 5.80
N PRO A 31 7.83 14.35 6.79
CA PRO A 31 7.25 15.67 6.57
C PRO A 31 7.92 16.36 5.38
N SER A 32 7.11 16.97 4.50
CA SER A 32 7.66 17.76 3.40
C SER A 32 8.51 18.90 3.96
N LYS A 33 9.59 19.32 3.27
CA LYS A 33 10.31 20.55 3.64
C LYS A 33 9.27 21.64 3.83
N ILE A 34 9.33 22.34 4.98
CA ILE A 34 8.34 23.36 5.34
C ILE A 34 8.32 24.41 4.23
N ASP A 35 7.28 24.40 3.43
CA ASP A 35 6.98 25.52 2.53
C ASP A 35 6.42 26.64 3.42
N LYS A 36 7.01 27.82 3.32
CA LYS A 36 6.58 28.98 4.11
C LYS A 36 5.58 29.86 3.36
N LYS A 37 5.37 29.59 2.08
CA LYS A 37 4.47 30.38 1.25
C LYS A 37 3.03 29.95 1.50
N PRO A 38 2.14 30.83 2.00
CA PRO A 38 0.72 30.55 2.08
C PRO A 38 0.13 30.22 0.71
N MET A 39 -0.81 29.29 0.68
CA MET A 39 -1.61 29.04 -0.51
C MET A 39 -2.60 30.17 -0.72
N SER A 40 -2.82 30.56 -1.98
CA SER A 40 -3.68 31.70 -2.33
C SER A 40 -5.06 31.27 -2.80
N SER A 41 -5.24 30.04 -3.27
CA SER A 41 -6.52 29.59 -3.87
C SER A 41 -6.67 28.08 -3.90
N LYS A 42 -7.93 27.62 -4.01
CA LYS A 42 -8.27 26.22 -4.31
C LYS A 42 -7.66 25.77 -5.65
N GLN A 43 -7.54 26.66 -6.62
CA GLN A 43 -6.99 26.35 -7.93
C GLN A 43 -5.54 25.85 -7.86
N GLU A 44 -4.71 26.35 -6.93
CA GLU A 44 -3.34 25.84 -6.73
C GLU A 44 -3.35 24.36 -6.31
N LEU A 45 -4.38 23.92 -5.57
CA LEU A 45 -4.53 22.52 -5.15
C LEU A 45 -4.95 21.62 -6.33
N VAL A 46 -5.85 22.10 -7.20
CA VAL A 46 -6.24 21.40 -8.44
C VAL A 46 -5.00 21.25 -9.33
N GLU A 47 -4.30 22.34 -9.60
CA GLU A 47 -3.07 22.32 -10.40
C GLU A 47 -1.98 21.41 -9.82
N TRP A 48 -1.94 21.24 -8.49
CA TRP A 48 -0.99 20.33 -7.86
C TRP A 48 -1.24 18.87 -8.30
N PHE A 49 -2.51 18.45 -8.45
CA PHE A 49 -2.86 17.14 -9.02
C PHE A 49 -2.59 17.06 -10.52
N GLU A 50 -2.97 18.08 -11.29
CA GLU A 50 -2.73 18.15 -12.73
C GLU A 50 -1.25 17.99 -13.08
N LYS A 51 -0.36 18.62 -12.29
CA LYS A 51 1.11 18.49 -12.39
C LYS A 51 1.61 17.05 -12.10
N GLY A 52 0.77 16.16 -11.58
CA GLY A 52 1.03 14.73 -11.48
C GLY A 52 0.87 13.98 -12.80
N SER A 53 0.13 14.54 -13.76
CA SER A 53 -0.11 13.91 -15.06
C SER A 53 1.19 13.69 -15.83
N THR A 54 1.39 12.46 -16.28
CA THR A 54 2.62 12.04 -16.95
C THR A 54 2.27 11.24 -18.21
N PRO A 55 2.84 11.57 -19.39
CA PRO A 55 2.57 10.81 -20.61
C PRO A 55 2.74 9.30 -20.43
N PRO A 56 1.92 8.44 -21.04
CA PRO A 56 1.91 7.00 -20.80
C PRO A 56 3.30 6.33 -20.87
N HIS A 57 4.14 6.71 -21.84
CA HIS A 57 5.49 6.19 -22.01
C HIS A 57 6.50 6.66 -20.94
N LYS A 58 6.11 7.63 -20.08
CA LYS A 58 6.94 8.15 -18.99
C LYS A 58 6.41 7.76 -17.60
N ARG A 59 5.25 7.09 -17.52
CA ARG A 59 4.69 6.65 -16.25
C ARG A 59 5.66 5.72 -15.53
N LEU A 60 5.68 5.82 -14.19
CA LEU A 60 6.55 5.05 -13.31
C LEU A 60 5.69 4.19 -12.38
N ILE A 61 6.32 3.18 -11.82
CA ILE A 61 5.74 2.21 -10.90
C ILE A 61 6.54 2.28 -9.60
N GLY A 62 5.90 2.58 -8.48
CA GLY A 62 6.48 2.47 -7.14
C GLY A 62 5.88 1.26 -6.42
N VAL A 63 6.67 0.56 -5.64
CA VAL A 63 6.21 -0.57 -4.82
C VAL A 63 6.63 -0.32 -3.37
N GLU A 64 5.68 -0.44 -2.46
CA GLU A 64 5.92 -0.36 -1.02
C GLU A 64 5.53 -1.69 -0.39
N HIS A 65 6.30 -2.15 0.59
CA HIS A 65 5.93 -3.35 1.33
C HIS A 65 6.48 -3.32 2.75
N GLU A 66 5.64 -3.70 3.67
CA GLU A 66 5.91 -3.70 5.11
C GLU A 66 6.23 -5.12 5.59
N LYS A 67 7.03 -5.26 6.65
CA LYS A 67 7.41 -6.54 7.23
C LYS A 67 7.48 -6.41 8.75
N PRO A 68 6.57 -7.06 9.51
CA PRO A 68 6.68 -7.11 10.96
C PRO A 68 7.98 -7.81 11.40
N PRO A 69 8.87 -7.15 12.17
CA PRO A 69 10.06 -7.78 12.71
C PRO A 69 9.72 -8.58 13.97
N PHE A 70 10.41 -9.72 14.14
CA PHE A 70 10.28 -10.58 15.30
C PHE A 70 11.61 -11.18 15.70
N TYR A 71 11.79 -11.52 16.97
CA TYR A 71 12.97 -12.25 17.42
C TYR A 71 12.90 -13.73 17.01
N LEU A 72 13.93 -14.23 16.35
CA LEU A 72 14.02 -15.64 15.91
C LEU A 72 13.96 -16.63 17.08
N ALA A 73 14.38 -16.22 18.28
CA ALA A 73 14.44 -17.07 19.45
C ALA A 73 13.05 -17.41 20.04
N ASP A 74 12.09 -16.47 19.99
CA ASP A 74 10.83 -16.62 20.73
C ASP A 74 9.59 -16.03 20.02
N GLY A 75 9.76 -15.45 18.83
CA GLY A 75 8.65 -14.85 18.04
C GLY A 75 8.13 -13.50 18.58
N LYS A 76 8.77 -12.94 19.61
CA LYS A 76 8.34 -11.65 20.16
C LYS A 76 8.64 -10.49 19.22
N PRO A 77 7.81 -9.43 19.21
CA PRO A 77 8.06 -8.21 18.44
C PRO A 77 9.40 -7.55 18.83
N VAL A 78 10.08 -6.94 17.87
CA VAL A 78 11.38 -6.28 18.07
C VAL A 78 11.17 -4.80 18.39
N PRO A 79 11.67 -4.28 19.55
CA PRO A 79 11.57 -2.86 19.89
C PRO A 79 12.54 -1.99 19.06
N PHE A 80 12.35 -0.66 19.12
CA PHE A 80 13.25 0.28 18.45
C PHE A 80 14.67 0.22 19.04
N VAL A 81 14.80 0.28 20.35
CA VAL A 81 16.06 0.05 21.07
C VAL A 81 16.00 -1.35 21.67
N GLY A 82 17.02 -2.14 21.45
CA GLY A 82 17.08 -3.50 21.99
C GLY A 82 17.10 -3.52 23.52
N GLU A 83 16.54 -4.57 24.09
CA GLU A 83 16.41 -4.78 25.54
C GLU A 83 16.98 -6.14 25.94
N GLU A 84 17.36 -6.29 27.20
CA GLU A 84 17.86 -7.56 27.77
C GLU A 84 19.04 -8.18 26.98
N GLY A 85 19.92 -7.33 26.44
CA GLY A 85 21.07 -7.77 25.65
C GLY A 85 20.75 -8.16 24.19
N ARG A 86 19.49 -8.09 23.78
CA ARG A 86 19.06 -8.30 22.40
C ARG A 86 19.18 -7.00 21.57
N LYS A 87 19.23 -7.16 20.26
CA LYS A 87 19.32 -6.07 19.29
C LYS A 87 17.94 -5.55 18.91
N GLY A 88 17.82 -4.24 18.59
CA GLY A 88 16.59 -3.59 18.14
C GLY A 88 16.66 -3.06 16.71
N ILE A 89 15.61 -2.35 16.30
CA ILE A 89 15.53 -1.75 14.96
C ILE A 89 16.60 -0.66 14.77
N SER A 90 16.99 0.05 15.83
CA SER A 90 18.10 1.02 15.76
C SER A 90 19.44 0.35 15.39
N ASP A 91 19.69 -0.87 15.82
CA ASP A 91 20.89 -1.64 15.42
C ASP A 91 20.81 -2.03 13.93
N PHE A 92 19.61 -2.42 13.43
CA PHE A 92 19.39 -2.66 12.00
C PHE A 92 19.70 -1.42 11.17
N ILE A 93 19.18 -0.26 11.55
CA ILE A 93 19.44 1.02 10.88
C ILE A 93 20.94 1.30 10.81
N GLN A 94 21.66 1.18 11.93
CA GLN A 94 23.11 1.43 11.99
C GLN A 94 23.90 0.46 11.09
N LYS A 95 23.56 -0.82 11.08
CA LYS A 95 24.22 -1.79 10.20
C LYS A 95 23.93 -1.52 8.72
N MET A 96 22.69 -1.15 8.36
CA MET A 96 22.35 -0.77 6.98
C MET A 96 23.17 0.45 6.51
N ILE A 97 23.38 1.44 7.37
CA ILE A 97 24.23 2.60 7.08
C ILE A 97 25.69 2.17 6.93
N ASN A 98 26.24 1.49 7.92
CA ASN A 98 27.66 1.21 8.01
C ASN A 98 28.12 0.13 7.02
N GLU A 99 27.29 -0.89 6.74
CA GLU A 99 27.70 -2.08 6.00
C GLU A 99 27.07 -2.15 4.59
N LYS A 100 25.90 -1.51 4.37
CA LYS A 100 25.16 -1.59 3.09
C LYS A 100 25.13 -0.27 2.32
N GLY A 101 25.74 0.80 2.85
CA GLY A 101 25.87 2.10 2.16
C GLY A 101 24.54 2.84 2.01
N TRP A 102 23.65 2.72 3.01
CA TRP A 102 22.46 3.55 3.10
C TRP A 102 22.78 4.88 3.80
N ASP A 103 22.17 5.96 3.33
CA ASP A 103 22.29 7.28 3.94
C ASP A 103 21.27 7.46 5.06
N ALA A 104 21.69 8.02 6.19
CA ALA A 104 20.79 8.39 7.27
C ALA A 104 19.81 9.49 6.81
N GLY A 105 18.53 9.36 7.18
CA GLY A 105 17.60 10.48 7.15
C GLY A 105 17.88 11.51 8.24
N GLU A 106 17.10 12.60 8.26
CA GLU A 106 17.20 13.61 9.31
C GLU A 106 16.79 13.01 10.66
N PRO A 107 17.61 13.15 11.70
CA PRO A 107 17.27 12.62 13.01
C PRO A 107 16.03 13.31 13.60
N GLU A 108 15.18 12.55 14.28
CA GLU A 108 14.06 13.05 15.07
C GLU A 108 14.26 12.67 16.54
N ASN A 109 14.30 13.65 17.44
CA ASN A 109 14.60 13.43 18.86
C ASN A 109 15.88 12.61 19.11
N GLY A 110 16.90 12.82 18.29
CA GLY A 110 18.18 12.10 18.36
C GLY A 110 18.17 10.68 17.74
N ASN A 111 17.04 10.22 17.21
CA ASN A 111 16.90 8.91 16.56
C ASN A 111 16.90 9.04 15.04
N ILE A 112 17.66 8.20 14.35
CA ILE A 112 17.52 8.01 12.89
C ILE A 112 16.26 7.16 12.66
N ILE A 113 15.27 7.73 11.94
CA ILE A 113 13.94 7.15 11.78
C ILE A 113 13.65 6.69 10.34
N ASP A 114 14.54 6.99 9.42
CA ASP A 114 14.53 6.52 8.04
C ASP A 114 15.94 6.50 7.45
N ILE A 115 16.16 5.64 6.45
CA ILE A 115 17.40 5.57 5.68
C ILE A 115 17.07 5.55 4.19
N ARG A 116 17.99 6.05 3.34
CA ARG A 116 17.73 6.30 1.92
C ARG A 116 18.90 5.88 1.04
N ARG A 117 18.58 5.37 -0.18
CA ARG A 117 19.57 5.08 -1.22
C ARG A 117 18.87 5.01 -2.58
N ASP A 118 19.44 5.59 -3.62
CA ASP A 118 18.99 5.46 -5.02
C ASP A 118 17.49 5.72 -5.28
N ASN A 119 16.91 6.69 -4.56
CA ASN A 119 15.49 7.03 -4.55
C ASN A 119 14.57 6.01 -3.86
N ALA A 120 15.11 4.95 -3.27
CA ALA A 120 14.42 4.06 -2.35
C ALA A 120 14.67 4.47 -0.91
N ASN A 121 13.84 3.99 0.00
CA ASN A 121 13.99 4.20 1.43
C ASN A 121 13.55 2.98 2.26
N TRP A 122 14.04 2.95 3.48
CA TRP A 122 13.45 2.17 4.57
C TRP A 122 12.85 3.15 5.56
N THR A 123 11.61 2.90 5.93
CA THR A 123 10.90 3.59 7.01
C THR A 123 10.36 2.54 7.98
N PHE A 124 9.83 3.02 9.10
CA PHE A 124 9.34 2.14 10.15
C PHE A 124 7.97 2.67 10.57
N GLU A 125 6.98 1.81 10.47
CA GLU A 125 5.60 2.11 10.78
C GLU A 125 5.34 2.10 12.30
N PRO A 126 4.16 2.52 12.83
CA PRO A 126 3.97 2.69 14.26
C PRO A 126 4.32 1.47 15.12
N GLY A 127 4.07 0.26 14.65
CA GLY A 127 4.45 -0.99 15.32
C GLY A 127 5.82 -1.54 14.90
N LEU A 128 6.67 -0.66 14.36
CA LEU A 128 8.01 -1.00 13.86
C LEU A 128 8.03 -1.91 12.63
N GLN A 129 6.89 -2.06 11.93
CA GLN A 129 6.89 -2.73 10.64
C GLN A 129 7.94 -2.07 9.75
N MET A 130 8.86 -2.89 9.26
CA MET A 130 9.97 -2.48 8.40
C MET A 130 9.44 -2.23 6.99
N GLU A 131 9.21 -0.97 6.64
CA GLU A 131 8.64 -0.59 5.36
C GLU A 131 9.75 -0.23 4.35
N THR A 132 9.66 -0.82 3.17
CA THR A 132 10.45 -0.38 2.02
C THR A 132 9.59 0.48 1.10
N GLY A 133 10.02 1.69 0.83
CA GLY A 133 9.53 2.49 -0.29
C GLY A 133 10.49 2.33 -1.46
N GLY A 134 10.09 1.52 -2.46
CA GLY A 134 10.91 1.29 -3.65
C GLY A 134 11.05 2.54 -4.52
N ALA A 135 12.12 2.60 -5.31
CA ALA A 135 12.30 3.66 -6.29
C ALA A 135 11.18 3.63 -7.34
N PRO A 136 10.77 4.79 -7.87
CA PRO A 136 9.86 4.84 -9.00
C PRO A 136 10.55 4.37 -10.28
N LEU A 137 10.19 3.18 -10.74
CA LEU A 137 10.85 2.47 -11.83
C LEU A 137 9.96 2.37 -13.08
N ARG A 138 10.55 1.99 -14.21
CA ARG A 138 9.88 2.01 -15.52
C ARG A 138 9.02 0.78 -15.79
N ASN A 139 9.34 -0.34 -15.16
CA ASN A 139 8.70 -1.61 -15.46
C ASN A 139 8.74 -2.57 -14.25
N VAL A 140 7.90 -3.60 -14.31
CA VAL A 140 7.74 -4.59 -13.24
C VAL A 140 9.00 -5.44 -13.04
N HIS A 141 9.78 -5.72 -14.09
CA HIS A 141 11.06 -6.43 -13.94
C HIS A 141 12.06 -5.68 -13.05
N GLN A 142 12.12 -4.35 -13.22
CA GLN A 142 12.97 -3.51 -12.37
C GLN A 142 12.50 -3.51 -10.93
N ASN A 143 11.16 -3.37 -10.69
CA ASN A 143 10.59 -3.46 -9.35
C ASN A 143 10.88 -4.82 -8.70
N ALA A 144 10.72 -5.92 -9.44
CA ALA A 144 10.98 -7.27 -8.93
C ALA A 144 12.45 -7.48 -8.52
N LYS A 145 13.40 -6.95 -9.30
CA LYS A 145 14.83 -7.00 -8.98
C LYS A 145 15.16 -6.13 -7.77
N GLU A 146 14.58 -4.94 -7.67
CA GLU A 146 14.74 -4.05 -6.52
C GLU A 146 14.21 -4.69 -5.25
N THR A 147 12.96 -5.21 -5.26
CA THR A 147 12.35 -5.94 -4.15
C THR A 147 13.24 -7.07 -3.67
N GLN A 148 13.72 -7.92 -4.58
CA GLN A 148 14.61 -9.03 -4.26
C GLN A 148 15.91 -8.55 -3.61
N LYS A 149 16.55 -7.52 -4.16
CA LYS A 149 17.78 -6.95 -3.62
C LYS A 149 17.57 -6.39 -2.22
N MET A 150 16.51 -5.61 -2.00
CA MET A 150 16.22 -4.99 -0.71
C MET A 150 15.92 -6.04 0.38
N ILE A 151 15.16 -7.08 0.04
CA ILE A 151 14.87 -8.19 0.96
C ILE A 151 16.16 -8.94 1.29
N ALA A 152 16.99 -9.27 0.30
CA ALA A 152 18.25 -10.00 0.52
C ALA A 152 19.22 -9.22 1.42
N GLU A 153 19.41 -7.92 1.16
CA GLU A 153 20.25 -7.06 2.02
C GLU A 153 19.73 -6.99 3.46
N ALA A 154 18.41 -6.86 3.63
CA ALA A 154 17.81 -6.83 4.96
C ALA A 154 17.97 -8.17 5.69
N LEU A 155 17.83 -9.30 5.00
CA LEU A 155 18.03 -10.64 5.57
C LEU A 155 19.47 -10.87 6.05
N GLU A 156 20.46 -10.42 5.30
CA GLU A 156 21.86 -10.49 5.73
C GLU A 156 22.08 -9.75 7.05
N VAL A 157 21.53 -8.54 7.17
CA VAL A 157 21.66 -7.71 8.38
C VAL A 157 20.84 -8.28 9.55
N THR A 158 19.58 -8.63 9.31
CA THR A 158 18.69 -9.08 10.40
C THR A 158 19.10 -10.44 10.97
N LYS A 159 19.69 -11.33 10.15
CA LYS A 159 20.23 -12.62 10.59
C LYS A 159 21.27 -12.44 11.70
N ASP A 160 22.20 -11.52 11.53
CA ASP A 160 23.26 -11.23 12.52
C ASP A 160 22.70 -10.64 13.82
N LEU A 161 21.52 -10.02 13.74
CA LEU A 161 20.84 -9.40 14.89
C LEU A 161 19.88 -10.37 15.61
N GLY A 162 19.72 -11.60 15.11
CA GLY A 162 18.73 -12.54 15.64
C GLY A 162 17.29 -12.13 15.37
N ILE A 163 17.06 -11.34 14.31
CA ILE A 163 15.77 -10.79 13.92
C ILE A 163 15.25 -11.50 12.66
N GLY A 164 13.98 -11.87 12.64
CA GLY A 164 13.25 -12.33 11.47
C GLY A 164 12.32 -11.24 10.95
N MET A 165 11.90 -11.38 9.70
CA MET A 165 10.89 -10.54 9.05
C MET A 165 9.73 -11.42 8.61
N LEU A 166 8.50 -11.07 9.01
CA LEU A 166 7.32 -11.90 8.81
C LEU A 166 6.58 -11.51 7.52
N ALA A 167 6.24 -12.50 6.70
CA ALA A 167 5.48 -12.35 5.47
C ALA A 167 3.98 -12.56 5.73
N GLN A 168 3.37 -11.70 6.55
CA GLN A 168 1.95 -11.78 6.96
C GLN A 168 1.31 -10.40 6.88
N GLY A 169 0.00 -10.35 6.58
CA GLY A 169 -0.75 -9.10 6.53
C GLY A 169 -1.16 -8.54 7.91
N TYR A 170 -1.11 -9.37 8.94
CA TYR A 170 -1.43 -9.00 10.32
C TYR A 170 -0.57 -9.79 11.30
N HIS A 171 -0.18 -9.18 12.42
CA HIS A 171 0.63 -9.88 13.43
C HIS A 171 -0.16 -11.02 14.06
N PRO A 172 0.29 -12.30 13.95
CA PRO A 172 -0.57 -13.45 14.23
C PRO A 172 -0.82 -13.71 15.71
N THR A 173 0.06 -13.25 16.61
CA THR A 173 0.06 -13.67 18.03
C THR A 173 -0.11 -12.53 19.03
N HIS A 174 0.35 -11.30 18.72
CA HIS A 174 0.39 -10.18 19.66
C HIS A 174 -0.71 -9.16 19.37
N GLU A 175 -1.23 -8.55 20.44
CA GLU A 175 -2.16 -7.43 20.35
C GLU A 175 -1.41 -6.09 20.32
N SER A 176 -2.12 -5.01 20.01
CA SER A 176 -1.55 -3.66 19.97
C SER A 176 -0.91 -3.23 21.31
N ALA A 177 -1.41 -3.74 22.42
CA ALA A 177 -0.85 -3.47 23.75
C ALA A 177 0.55 -4.09 23.96
N ASP A 178 0.85 -5.18 23.25
CA ASP A 178 2.12 -5.90 23.32
C ASP A 178 3.11 -5.42 22.28
N MET A 179 2.65 -4.61 21.30
CA MET A 179 3.49 -4.15 20.22
C MET A 179 4.37 -2.97 20.65
N PRO A 180 5.66 -3.00 20.34
CA PRO A 180 6.52 -1.85 20.55
C PRO A 180 6.07 -0.69 19.65
N PHE A 181 6.47 0.53 19.99
CA PHE A 181 6.02 1.71 19.28
C PHE A 181 7.19 2.52 18.72
N MET A 182 7.10 2.90 17.45
CA MET A 182 8.14 3.71 16.79
C MET A 182 8.21 5.10 17.40
N PRO A 183 9.41 5.60 17.85
CA PRO A 183 9.55 6.88 18.52
C PRO A 183 9.54 8.09 17.56
N LYS A 184 8.62 8.10 16.59
CA LYS A 184 8.30 9.26 15.75
C LYS A 184 7.27 10.12 16.47
N SER A 185 7.53 11.43 16.62
CA SER A 185 6.62 12.34 17.32
C SER A 185 5.21 12.33 16.71
N ARG A 186 5.10 12.26 15.39
CA ARG A 186 3.79 12.13 14.72
C ARG A 186 3.01 10.90 15.16
N TYR A 187 3.68 9.75 15.33
CA TYR A 187 3.03 8.52 15.73
C TYR A 187 2.61 8.54 17.20
N LEU A 188 3.44 9.08 18.07
CA LEU A 188 3.12 9.25 19.48
C LEU A 188 1.88 10.15 19.67
N LEU A 189 1.86 11.29 18.97
CA LEU A 189 0.71 12.20 18.99
C LEU A 189 -0.55 11.57 18.41
N PHE A 190 -0.42 10.76 17.36
CA PHE A 190 -1.53 10.05 16.77
C PHE A 190 -2.06 8.94 17.69
N ARG A 191 -1.18 8.23 18.39
CA ARG A 191 -1.58 7.27 19.45
C ARG A 191 -2.41 7.96 20.54
N ASP A 192 -1.94 9.11 21.01
CA ASP A 192 -2.65 9.89 22.02
C ASP A 192 -3.98 10.44 21.51
N TYR A 193 -4.07 10.82 20.23
CA TYR A 193 -5.32 11.22 19.58
C TYR A 193 -6.31 10.04 19.53
N VAL A 194 -5.88 8.87 19.11
CA VAL A 194 -6.71 7.65 19.07
C VAL A 194 -7.23 7.28 20.44
N ALA A 195 -6.38 7.33 21.48
CA ALA A 195 -6.77 7.02 22.84
C ALA A 195 -7.83 7.99 23.38
N ARG A 196 -7.64 9.30 23.14
CA ARG A 196 -8.60 10.34 23.62
C ARG A 196 -9.96 10.28 22.91
N ASN A 197 -10.00 9.87 21.64
CA ASN A 197 -11.23 9.83 20.86
C ASN A 197 -11.92 8.46 20.88
N SER A 198 -11.41 7.52 21.67
CA SER A 198 -12.00 6.18 21.85
C SER A 198 -12.33 5.47 20.54
N PHE A 199 -11.37 5.42 19.59
CA PHE A 199 -11.51 4.65 18.36
C PHE A 199 -11.09 3.17 18.59
N PRO A 200 -12.05 2.24 18.80
CA PRO A 200 -11.73 0.84 19.09
C PRO A 200 -10.94 0.20 17.95
N GLY A 201 -9.84 -0.47 18.26
CA GLY A 201 -9.04 -1.20 17.28
C GLY A 201 -8.17 -0.34 16.37
N ALA A 202 -8.14 0.99 16.54
CA ALA A 202 -7.30 1.86 15.73
C ALA A 202 -5.80 1.63 15.99
N LEU A 203 -5.41 1.34 17.22
CA LEU A 203 -4.04 0.96 17.55
C LEU A 203 -3.65 -0.37 16.90
N ASP A 204 -4.56 -1.36 16.84
CA ASP A 204 -4.32 -2.63 16.16
C ASP A 204 -3.99 -2.40 14.67
N VAL A 205 -4.75 -1.50 14.00
CA VAL A 205 -4.49 -1.14 12.62
C VAL A 205 -3.11 -0.51 12.47
N MET A 206 -2.72 0.37 13.39
CA MET A 206 -1.43 1.06 13.32
C MET A 206 -0.24 0.14 13.60
N THR A 207 -0.36 -0.77 14.56
CA THR A 207 0.80 -1.50 15.08
C THR A 207 0.91 -2.93 14.56
N SER A 208 -0.19 -3.51 14.08
CA SER A 208 -0.23 -4.95 13.78
C SER A 208 -0.46 -5.29 12.30
N THR A 209 -0.83 -4.30 11.45
CA THR A 209 -1.07 -4.53 10.02
C THR A 209 0.22 -4.44 9.21
N SER A 210 0.23 -5.11 8.05
CA SER A 210 1.34 -5.10 7.10
C SER A 210 0.81 -5.29 5.68
N THR A 211 1.25 -4.46 4.75
CA THR A 211 0.71 -4.36 3.39
C THR A 211 1.77 -4.49 2.31
N VAL A 212 1.29 -4.76 1.09
CA VAL A 212 1.97 -4.42 -0.16
C VAL A 212 1.15 -3.34 -0.85
N GLN A 213 1.80 -2.29 -1.32
CA GLN A 213 1.18 -1.15 -1.98
C GLN A 213 1.83 -0.88 -3.33
N VAL A 214 1.04 -0.35 -4.28
CA VAL A 214 1.54 -0.02 -5.62
C VAL A 214 1.13 1.40 -5.98
N ASN A 215 2.11 2.19 -6.41
CA ASN A 215 1.95 3.57 -6.84
C ASN A 215 2.01 3.66 -8.36
N LEU A 216 0.95 4.11 -9.01
CA LEU A 216 0.84 4.21 -10.46
C LEU A 216 0.50 5.65 -10.90
N GLY A 217 1.34 6.20 -11.78
CA GLY A 217 1.06 7.50 -12.41
C GLY A 217 -0.11 7.44 -13.39
N TYR A 218 -0.86 8.53 -13.49
CA TYR A 218 -1.91 8.74 -14.49
C TYR A 218 -1.46 9.75 -15.55
N SER A 219 -2.13 9.78 -16.71
CA SER A 219 -1.74 10.63 -17.84
C SER A 219 -2.61 11.89 -18.00
N SER A 220 -3.78 11.90 -17.41
CA SER A 220 -4.74 13.02 -17.41
C SER A 220 -5.71 12.86 -16.25
N GLU A 221 -6.56 13.85 -16.01
CA GLU A 221 -7.66 13.75 -15.07
C GLU A 221 -8.64 12.63 -15.45
N GLU A 222 -9.03 12.54 -16.71
CA GLU A 222 -9.92 11.48 -17.21
C GLU A 222 -9.32 10.08 -16.99
N ASP A 223 -8.04 9.92 -17.27
CA ASP A 223 -7.29 8.67 -17.04
C ASP A 223 -7.26 8.35 -15.53
N MET A 224 -7.00 9.34 -14.69
CA MET A 224 -7.02 9.20 -13.23
C MET A 224 -8.39 8.74 -12.75
N VAL A 225 -9.48 9.36 -13.19
CA VAL A 225 -10.85 9.00 -12.79
C VAL A 225 -11.18 7.56 -13.18
N LYS A 226 -10.86 7.15 -14.42
CA LYS A 226 -11.12 5.80 -14.90
C LYS A 226 -10.31 4.77 -14.12
N MET A 227 -8.99 5.00 -13.96
CA MET A 227 -8.10 4.13 -13.18
C MET A 227 -8.58 4.03 -11.72
N LEU A 228 -8.96 5.14 -11.09
CA LEU A 228 -9.44 5.18 -9.71
C LEU A 228 -10.71 4.36 -9.52
N ARG A 229 -11.71 4.51 -10.40
CA ARG A 229 -12.98 3.76 -10.34
C ARG A 229 -12.77 2.26 -10.48
N VAL A 230 -11.93 1.85 -11.44
CA VAL A 230 -11.55 0.44 -11.62
C VAL A 230 -10.81 -0.08 -10.38
N SER A 231 -9.81 0.66 -9.91
CA SER A 231 -9.01 0.24 -8.76
C SER A 231 -9.84 0.11 -7.49
N LEU A 232 -10.69 1.10 -7.16
CA LEU A 232 -11.57 1.03 -5.99
C LEU A 232 -12.52 -0.16 -6.07
N SER A 233 -13.17 -0.37 -7.22
CA SER A 233 -14.11 -1.49 -7.40
C SER A 233 -13.43 -2.85 -7.28
N LEU A 234 -12.17 -2.98 -7.74
CA LEU A 234 -11.44 -4.23 -7.74
C LEU A 234 -10.56 -4.47 -6.50
N GLN A 235 -10.46 -3.50 -5.57
CA GLN A 235 -9.71 -3.73 -4.32
C GLN A 235 -10.19 -4.97 -3.55
N PRO A 236 -11.50 -5.25 -3.40
CA PRO A 236 -11.93 -6.48 -2.74
C PRO A 236 -11.46 -7.76 -3.46
N ILE A 237 -11.33 -7.72 -4.80
CA ILE A 237 -10.80 -8.86 -5.56
C ILE A 237 -9.32 -9.09 -5.24
N VAL A 238 -8.55 -8.00 -5.11
CA VAL A 238 -7.16 -8.06 -4.66
C VAL A 238 -7.08 -8.56 -3.21
N VAL A 239 -7.94 -8.10 -2.32
CA VAL A 239 -8.01 -8.62 -0.94
C VAL A 239 -8.21 -10.13 -0.94
N ALA A 240 -9.10 -10.67 -1.78
CA ALA A 240 -9.34 -12.12 -1.86
C ALA A 240 -8.11 -12.90 -2.36
N LEU A 241 -7.42 -12.39 -3.39
CA LEU A 241 -6.23 -13.01 -3.96
C LEU A 241 -5.03 -12.94 -3.01
N PHE A 242 -4.89 -11.84 -2.27
CA PHE A 242 -3.76 -11.57 -1.39
C PHE A 242 -4.03 -11.88 0.09
N ALA A 243 -5.20 -12.45 0.43
CA ALA A 243 -5.54 -12.76 1.81
C ALA A 243 -4.48 -13.65 2.47
N ASN A 244 -3.82 -13.10 3.49
CA ASN A 244 -2.71 -13.70 4.21
C ASN A 244 -2.64 -13.19 5.66
N SER A 245 -3.79 -13.15 6.34
CA SER A 245 -3.88 -12.68 7.73
C SER A 245 -5.02 -13.38 8.49
N ALA A 246 -4.99 -14.73 8.48
CA ALA A 246 -6.05 -15.53 9.08
C ALA A 246 -6.02 -15.57 10.62
N PHE A 247 -4.91 -15.20 11.26
CA PHE A 247 -4.71 -15.42 12.69
C PHE A 247 -4.80 -14.12 13.50
N ASN A 248 -5.28 -14.25 14.72
CA ASN A 248 -5.32 -13.21 15.75
C ASN A 248 -5.13 -13.86 17.12
N LYS A 249 -4.23 -13.34 17.96
CA LYS A 249 -3.96 -13.86 19.31
C LYS A 249 -3.63 -15.37 19.33
N GLY A 250 -2.92 -15.81 18.33
CA GLY A 250 -2.49 -17.21 18.19
C GLY A 250 -3.58 -18.18 17.72
N GLN A 251 -4.77 -17.71 17.35
CA GLN A 251 -5.88 -18.54 16.93
C GLN A 251 -6.44 -18.09 15.56
N PRO A 252 -7.08 -18.97 14.79
CA PRO A 252 -7.85 -18.58 13.61
C PRO A 252 -8.90 -17.53 13.95
N SER A 253 -8.90 -16.42 13.22
CA SER A 253 -9.77 -15.27 13.45
C SER A 253 -11.18 -15.42 12.88
N GLY A 254 -11.39 -16.40 12.00
CA GLY A 254 -12.59 -16.54 11.18
C GLY A 254 -12.63 -15.67 9.93
N TYR A 255 -11.54 -14.95 9.64
CA TYR A 255 -11.36 -14.13 8.45
C TYR A 255 -10.15 -14.59 7.64
N GLN A 256 -10.25 -14.54 6.32
CA GLN A 256 -9.10 -14.81 5.44
C GLN A 256 -8.18 -13.57 5.37
N SER A 257 -8.74 -12.35 5.36
CA SER A 257 -7.98 -11.12 5.59
C SER A 257 -8.49 -10.42 6.86
N TYR A 258 -7.94 -10.81 8.01
CA TYR A 258 -8.26 -10.15 9.28
C TYR A 258 -7.82 -8.70 9.28
N ARG A 259 -6.70 -8.37 8.59
CA ARG A 259 -6.27 -7.01 8.36
C ARG A 259 -7.38 -6.16 7.70
N SER A 260 -7.94 -6.62 6.58
CA SER A 260 -9.01 -5.88 5.89
C SER A 260 -10.28 -5.75 6.74
N HIS A 261 -10.61 -6.77 7.53
CA HIS A 261 -11.69 -6.68 8.51
C HIS A 261 -11.42 -5.59 9.55
N LYS A 262 -10.20 -5.52 10.09
CA LYS A 262 -9.83 -4.50 11.10
C LYS A 262 -9.85 -3.07 10.53
N LEU A 263 -9.66 -2.90 9.21
CA LEU A 263 -9.79 -1.60 8.55
C LEU A 263 -11.23 -1.10 8.43
N LEU A 264 -12.24 -1.99 8.58
CA LEU A 264 -13.63 -1.58 8.58
C LEU A 264 -13.97 -0.79 9.84
N ASN A 265 -14.55 0.41 9.66
CA ASN A 265 -15.06 1.26 10.76
C ASN A 265 -14.01 1.83 11.74
N ASN A 266 -12.74 1.90 11.34
CA ASN A 266 -11.70 2.48 12.17
C ASN A 266 -11.46 3.97 11.87
N LEU A 267 -10.99 4.71 12.89
CA LEU A 267 -10.64 6.14 12.83
C LEU A 267 -11.73 7.04 12.21
N GLY A 268 -12.99 6.81 12.56
CA GLY A 268 -14.09 7.65 12.08
C GLY A 268 -14.28 7.61 10.57
N GLY A 269 -14.00 6.48 9.91
CA GLY A 269 -14.12 6.34 8.46
C GLY A 269 -12.94 6.87 7.67
N ARG A 270 -11.79 7.10 8.29
CA ARG A 270 -10.56 7.55 7.60
C ARG A 270 -9.74 6.43 6.95
N TYR A 271 -9.89 5.20 7.41
CA TYR A 271 -9.17 4.02 6.93
C TYR A 271 -10.03 3.12 6.07
N GLY A 272 -9.44 2.55 5.03
CA GLY A 272 -10.02 1.47 4.24
C GLY A 272 -11.38 1.79 3.61
N PHE A 273 -11.72 3.03 3.37
CA PHE A 273 -13.00 3.41 2.77
C PHE A 273 -12.90 3.50 1.24
N MET A 274 -14.05 3.32 0.57
CA MET A 274 -14.13 3.20 -0.88
C MET A 274 -14.21 4.52 -1.63
N LEU A 275 -13.97 5.66 -0.95
CA LEU A 275 -14.04 7.01 -1.53
C LEU A 275 -15.32 7.21 -2.38
N PRO A 276 -16.51 7.27 -1.79
CA PRO A 276 -17.77 7.27 -2.54
C PRO A 276 -17.86 8.37 -3.58
N VAL A 277 -17.34 9.57 -3.30
CA VAL A 277 -17.30 10.72 -4.20
C VAL A 277 -16.66 10.41 -5.57
N ALA A 278 -15.77 9.42 -5.64
CA ALA A 278 -15.13 9.02 -6.90
C ALA A 278 -16.11 8.48 -7.95
N PHE A 279 -17.30 8.04 -7.52
CA PHE A 279 -18.35 7.49 -8.39
C PHE A 279 -19.42 8.52 -8.76
N ASP A 280 -19.36 9.73 -8.22
CA ASP A 280 -20.29 10.80 -8.53
C ASP A 280 -20.11 11.29 -9.98
N LYS A 281 -21.22 11.81 -10.56
CA LYS A 281 -21.17 12.39 -11.90
C LYS A 281 -20.29 13.64 -11.89
N GLY A 282 -19.37 13.71 -12.85
CA GLY A 282 -18.45 14.84 -12.98
C GLY A 282 -17.27 14.82 -12.01
N PHE A 283 -17.05 13.71 -11.29
CA PHE A 283 -15.88 13.59 -10.42
C PHE A 283 -14.57 13.84 -11.18
N GLY A 284 -13.70 14.59 -10.56
CA GLY A 284 -12.37 14.96 -11.03
C GLY A 284 -11.55 15.59 -9.91
N PHE A 285 -10.44 16.23 -10.27
CA PHE A 285 -9.52 16.84 -9.30
C PHE A 285 -10.22 17.90 -8.44
N GLU A 286 -11.08 18.72 -9.05
CA GLU A 286 -11.78 19.78 -8.32
C GLU A 286 -12.70 19.21 -7.23
N MET A 287 -13.53 18.19 -7.57
CA MET A 287 -14.40 17.55 -6.58
C MET A 287 -13.62 16.81 -5.50
N PHE A 288 -12.49 16.20 -5.86
CA PHE A 288 -11.63 15.57 -4.86
C PHE A 288 -11.00 16.60 -3.92
N VAL A 289 -10.55 17.74 -4.43
CA VAL A 289 -10.05 18.86 -3.62
C VAL A 289 -11.15 19.37 -2.68
N ASP A 290 -12.36 19.59 -3.16
CA ASP A 290 -13.50 20.03 -2.33
C ASP A 290 -13.82 18.99 -1.23
N TYR A 291 -13.79 17.72 -1.57
CA TYR A 291 -13.96 16.63 -0.60
C TYR A 291 -12.90 16.66 0.50
N ALA A 292 -11.64 16.80 0.14
CA ALA A 292 -10.54 16.84 1.10
C ALA A 292 -10.53 18.13 1.94
N LEU A 293 -10.94 19.27 1.36
CA LEU A 293 -11.01 20.55 2.06
C LEU A 293 -12.13 20.59 3.12
N ASN A 294 -13.31 20.03 2.78
CA ASN A 294 -14.55 20.32 3.49
C ASN A 294 -15.22 19.10 4.14
N THR A 295 -15.01 17.90 3.59
CA THR A 295 -15.64 16.67 4.08
C THR A 295 -14.69 15.87 4.98
N MET A 296 -13.40 15.80 4.62
CA MET A 296 -12.42 15.12 5.45
C MET A 296 -11.94 16.05 6.55
N PRO A 297 -12.26 15.75 7.84
CA PRO A 297 -11.82 16.59 8.95
C PRO A 297 -10.30 16.71 8.99
N LEU A 298 -9.77 17.89 9.27
CA LEU A 298 -8.34 18.09 9.51
C LEU A 298 -7.94 17.38 10.81
N LEU A 299 -7.02 16.43 10.72
CA LEU A 299 -6.54 15.67 11.89
C LEU A 299 -5.67 16.55 12.78
N GLY A 300 -4.74 17.27 12.18
CA GLY A 300 -3.83 18.15 12.89
C GLY A 300 -2.93 18.92 11.94
N ILE A 301 -2.14 19.81 12.51
CA ILE A 301 -1.14 20.62 11.80
C ILE A 301 0.21 20.56 12.51
N TYR A 302 1.29 20.70 11.75
CA TYR A 302 2.63 20.89 12.32
C TYR A 302 2.90 22.36 12.64
N LYS A 303 3.31 22.63 13.88
CA LYS A 303 3.98 23.88 14.27
C LYS A 303 5.40 23.57 14.72
N GLY A 304 6.38 23.91 13.89
CA GLY A 304 7.73 23.37 14.04
C GLY A 304 7.71 21.84 13.93
N ASN A 305 8.25 21.15 14.92
CA ASN A 305 8.24 19.67 14.98
C ASN A 305 7.09 19.10 15.82
N VAL A 306 6.14 19.94 16.25
CA VAL A 306 5.01 19.52 17.08
C VAL A 306 3.74 19.40 16.23
N PHE A 307 3.12 18.23 16.22
CA PHE A 307 1.83 18.01 15.61
C PHE A 307 0.72 18.38 16.59
N LEU A 308 -0.13 19.34 16.24
CA LEU A 308 -1.23 19.84 17.08
C LEU A 308 -2.57 19.30 16.55
N ASP A 309 -3.41 18.82 17.46
CA ASP A 309 -4.75 18.32 17.15
C ASP A 309 -5.66 19.47 16.67
N ALA A 310 -6.14 19.36 15.43
CA ALA A 310 -7.03 20.34 14.81
C ALA A 310 -8.52 20.15 15.23
N LYS A 311 -8.83 19.18 16.10
CA LYS A 311 -10.17 18.92 16.66
C LYS A 311 -11.26 18.76 15.61
N GLY A 312 -10.90 18.24 14.42
CA GLY A 312 -11.83 18.01 13.32
C GLY A 312 -12.26 19.26 12.56
N ALA A 313 -11.54 20.37 12.67
CA ALA A 313 -11.75 21.55 11.82
C ALA A 313 -11.64 21.21 10.34
N LYS A 314 -12.16 22.07 9.47
CA LYS A 314 -11.99 21.91 8.03
C LYS A 314 -10.64 22.44 7.58
N PHE A 315 -10.06 21.82 6.55
CA PHE A 315 -8.84 22.35 5.96
C PHE A 315 -9.07 23.71 5.29
N SER A 316 -10.28 23.97 4.76
CA SER A 316 -10.68 25.28 4.24
C SER A 316 -10.59 26.38 5.29
N ASP A 317 -10.92 26.11 6.57
CA ASP A 317 -10.80 27.11 7.63
C ASP A 317 -9.32 27.47 7.87
N PHE A 318 -8.41 26.51 7.72
CA PHE A 318 -6.97 26.78 7.79
C PHE A 318 -6.48 27.59 6.58
N MET A 319 -6.97 27.31 5.39
CA MET A 319 -6.66 28.15 4.21
C MET A 319 -7.11 29.59 4.39
N ASP A 320 -8.26 29.81 5.00
CA ASP A 320 -8.84 31.13 5.26
C ASP A 320 -8.21 31.86 6.47
N GLY A 321 -7.29 31.26 7.19
CA GLY A 321 -6.70 31.82 8.42
C GLY A 321 -7.67 31.83 9.62
N LYS A 322 -8.71 31.00 9.58
CA LYS A 322 -9.77 30.91 10.60
C LYS A 322 -9.57 29.75 11.59
N LEU A 323 -8.45 29.01 11.47
CA LEU A 323 -8.20 27.88 12.36
C LEU A 323 -7.87 28.37 13.78
N ASP A 324 -8.64 27.96 14.79
CA ASP A 324 -8.49 28.35 16.19
C ASP A 324 -7.08 28.12 16.74
N LEU A 325 -6.42 27.05 16.30
CA LEU A 325 -5.03 26.73 16.69
C LEU A 325 -4.01 27.78 16.25
N CYS A 326 -4.31 28.55 15.21
CA CYS A 326 -3.41 29.52 14.60
C CYS A 326 -4.17 30.65 13.88
N PRO A 327 -4.92 31.50 14.60
CA PRO A 327 -5.69 32.58 14.00
C PRO A 327 -4.79 33.48 13.15
N GLY A 328 -5.27 33.80 11.94
CA GLY A 328 -4.54 34.63 10.98
C GLY A 328 -3.39 33.95 10.24
N GLN A 329 -3.09 32.68 10.52
CA GLN A 329 -2.13 31.90 9.74
C GLN A 329 -2.86 31.10 8.65
N HIS A 330 -2.31 31.11 7.44
CA HIS A 330 -2.85 30.42 6.28
C HIS A 330 -2.07 29.14 5.99
N ALA A 331 -2.77 28.13 5.48
CA ALA A 331 -2.17 26.85 5.11
C ALA A 331 -1.14 27.01 3.99
N THR A 332 -0.13 26.15 4.01
CA THR A 332 0.89 26.01 2.96
C THR A 332 0.68 24.75 2.15
N MET A 333 1.38 24.59 1.02
CA MET A 333 1.37 23.35 0.24
C MET A 333 1.90 22.15 1.05
N SER A 334 2.79 22.39 2.00
CA SER A 334 3.25 21.34 2.94
C SER A 334 2.14 20.87 3.87
N ASP A 335 1.30 21.79 4.36
CA ASP A 335 0.16 21.46 5.21
C ASP A 335 -0.89 20.64 4.41
N TRP A 336 -1.13 21.03 3.16
CA TRP A 336 -2.00 20.28 2.25
C TRP A 336 -1.51 18.83 2.05
N GLN A 337 -0.23 18.64 1.75
CA GLN A 337 0.35 17.31 1.59
C GLN A 337 0.25 16.50 2.88
N ASN A 338 0.48 17.13 4.04
CA ASN A 338 0.33 16.48 5.35
C ASN A 338 -1.12 16.09 5.63
N HIS A 339 -2.10 16.93 5.26
CA HIS A 339 -3.51 16.59 5.38
C HIS A 339 -3.89 15.40 4.51
N LEU A 340 -3.49 15.38 3.24
CA LEU A 340 -3.70 14.23 2.34
C LEU A 340 -3.05 12.95 2.86
N ASN A 341 -1.94 13.03 3.62
CA ASN A 341 -1.29 11.90 4.26
C ASN A 341 -2.11 11.30 5.41
N THR A 342 -3.15 11.97 5.88
CA THR A 342 -4.05 11.51 6.94
C THR A 342 -5.37 10.95 6.40
N ILE A 343 -5.52 10.80 5.10
CA ILE A 343 -6.68 10.24 4.41
C ILE A 343 -6.25 8.90 3.80
N TRP A 344 -6.80 7.78 4.30
CA TRP A 344 -6.36 6.43 3.94
C TRP A 344 -7.49 5.58 3.32
N PRO A 345 -8.01 5.94 2.12
CA PRO A 345 -8.94 5.09 1.38
C PRO A 345 -8.25 3.82 0.87
N GLU A 346 -9.01 2.87 0.36
CA GLU A 346 -8.51 1.66 -0.31
C GLU A 346 -7.62 1.99 -1.53
N VAL A 347 -7.94 3.09 -2.24
CA VAL A 347 -7.06 3.68 -3.26
C VAL A 347 -6.91 5.17 -2.97
N ARG A 348 -5.71 5.59 -2.66
CA ARG A 348 -5.40 6.98 -2.31
C ARG A 348 -5.04 7.80 -3.55
N VAL A 349 -5.70 8.95 -3.70
CA VAL A 349 -5.40 9.91 -4.77
C VAL A 349 -4.30 10.85 -4.33
N ARG A 350 -3.24 10.85 -5.10
CA ARG A 350 -2.07 11.74 -4.96
C ARG A 350 -1.74 12.32 -6.34
N ARG A 351 -0.50 12.70 -6.59
CA ARG A 351 0.00 12.92 -7.96
C ARG A 351 0.22 11.60 -8.73
N PHE A 352 -0.29 10.54 -8.18
CA PHE A 352 -0.39 9.17 -8.64
C PHE A 352 -1.53 8.48 -7.85
N LEU A 353 -1.92 7.28 -8.25
CA LEU A 353 -2.84 6.44 -7.49
C LEU A 353 -2.04 5.41 -6.69
N GLU A 354 -2.41 5.22 -5.43
CA GLU A 354 -1.78 4.30 -4.50
C GLU A 354 -2.79 3.23 -4.08
N MET A 355 -2.61 2.01 -4.57
CA MET A 355 -3.43 0.85 -4.24
C MET A 355 -2.91 0.21 -2.95
N ARG A 356 -3.80 0.03 -1.93
CA ARG A 356 -3.42 -0.24 -0.54
C ARG A 356 -4.04 -1.50 0.06
N GLY A 357 -4.92 -2.20 -0.66
CA GLY A 357 -5.77 -3.25 -0.10
C GLY A 357 -5.11 -4.61 0.10
N ALA A 358 -3.93 -4.89 -0.47
CA ALA A 358 -3.29 -6.20 -0.39
C ALA A 358 -2.64 -6.45 0.99
N ASP A 359 -2.86 -7.63 1.56
CA ASP A 359 -2.05 -8.13 2.68
C ASP A 359 -0.60 -8.33 2.23
N ASN A 360 0.36 -8.13 3.13
CA ASN A 360 1.73 -8.55 2.88
C ASN A 360 1.81 -10.09 2.78
N GLY A 361 2.80 -10.58 2.03
CA GLY A 361 2.97 -12.00 1.77
C GLY A 361 4.40 -12.35 1.33
N PRO A 362 4.63 -13.59 0.89
CA PRO A 362 5.90 -14.00 0.31
C PRO A 362 6.38 -13.08 -0.81
N GLU A 363 7.69 -13.12 -1.10
CA GLU A 363 8.33 -12.24 -2.09
C GLU A 363 7.66 -12.30 -3.47
N GLU A 364 7.19 -13.48 -3.90
CA GLU A 364 6.46 -13.66 -5.15
C GLU A 364 5.13 -12.88 -5.19
N MET A 365 4.43 -12.78 -4.07
CA MET A 365 3.20 -11.98 -3.94
C MET A 365 3.51 -10.48 -4.01
N ILE A 366 4.62 -10.03 -3.41
CA ILE A 366 5.07 -8.63 -3.54
C ILE A 366 5.33 -8.26 -5.01
N LYS A 367 5.95 -9.17 -5.78
CA LYS A 367 6.21 -8.98 -7.21
C LYS A 367 4.95 -9.08 -8.07
N ALA A 368 3.96 -9.86 -7.64
CA ALA A 368 2.72 -10.08 -8.37
C ALA A 368 1.78 -8.88 -8.34
N LEU A 369 1.73 -8.11 -7.25
CA LEU A 369 0.81 -6.98 -7.11
C LEU A 369 1.05 -5.88 -8.17
N PRO A 370 2.29 -5.39 -8.38
CA PRO A 370 2.54 -4.41 -9.45
C PRO A 370 2.24 -4.99 -10.85
N ALA A 371 2.52 -6.26 -11.11
CA ALA A 371 2.16 -6.89 -12.38
C ALA A 371 0.65 -6.88 -12.62
N PHE A 372 -0.15 -7.25 -11.61
CA PHE A 372 -1.60 -7.23 -11.67
C PHE A 372 -2.15 -5.84 -12.02
N TRP A 373 -1.74 -4.82 -11.27
CA TRP A 373 -2.25 -3.47 -11.49
C TRP A 373 -1.72 -2.81 -12.77
N VAL A 374 -0.46 -3.02 -13.10
CA VAL A 374 0.14 -2.48 -14.33
C VAL A 374 -0.53 -3.08 -15.57
N GLY A 375 -0.78 -4.39 -15.58
CA GLY A 375 -1.44 -5.04 -16.69
C GLY A 375 -2.87 -4.52 -16.92
N LEU A 376 -3.62 -4.26 -15.84
CA LEU A 376 -4.97 -3.72 -15.93
C LEU A 376 -5.03 -2.22 -16.26
N LEU A 377 -4.10 -1.41 -15.71
CA LEU A 377 -4.26 0.05 -15.69
C LEU A 377 -3.36 0.78 -16.69
N TYR A 378 -2.24 0.18 -17.12
CA TYR A 378 -1.31 0.81 -18.05
C TYR A 378 -1.50 0.40 -19.51
N ASP A 379 -2.33 -0.61 -19.76
CA ASP A 379 -2.79 -0.98 -21.09
C ASP A 379 -4.21 -0.44 -21.32
N ARG A 380 -4.41 0.33 -22.37
CA ARG A 380 -5.69 1.01 -22.63
C ARG A 380 -6.84 0.03 -22.82
N GLN A 381 -6.60 -1.06 -23.57
CA GLN A 381 -7.62 -2.04 -23.86
C GLN A 381 -8.03 -2.82 -22.59
N ALA A 382 -7.06 -3.20 -21.74
CA ALA A 382 -7.34 -3.85 -20.47
C ALA A 382 -8.10 -2.94 -19.51
N LEU A 383 -7.70 -1.65 -19.42
CA LEU A 383 -8.38 -0.66 -18.59
C LEU A 383 -9.83 -0.43 -19.05
N ASP A 384 -10.06 -0.30 -20.36
CA ASP A 384 -11.41 -0.11 -20.90
C ASP A 384 -12.29 -1.33 -20.60
N GLN A 385 -11.79 -2.56 -20.78
CA GLN A 385 -12.52 -3.79 -20.45
C GLN A 385 -12.78 -3.95 -18.95
N ALA A 386 -11.80 -3.65 -18.11
CA ALA A 386 -11.97 -3.65 -16.66
C ALA A 386 -13.01 -2.61 -16.21
N TYR A 387 -13.02 -1.41 -16.83
CA TYR A 387 -14.01 -0.39 -16.55
C TYR A 387 -15.43 -0.85 -16.95
N GLU A 388 -15.61 -1.43 -18.14
CA GLU A 388 -16.90 -2.00 -18.58
C GLU A 388 -17.41 -3.06 -17.61
N MET A 389 -16.53 -3.84 -16.99
CA MET A 389 -16.91 -4.88 -16.02
C MET A 389 -17.47 -4.27 -14.71
N VAL A 390 -16.94 -3.11 -14.26
CA VAL A 390 -17.26 -2.56 -12.93
C VAL A 390 -18.13 -1.31 -12.95
N LYS A 391 -18.36 -0.67 -14.10
CA LYS A 391 -19.01 0.65 -14.21
C LYS A 391 -20.44 0.68 -13.67
N ASP A 392 -21.14 -0.45 -13.75
CA ASP A 392 -22.53 -0.60 -13.32
C ASP A 392 -22.68 -1.13 -11.89
N TRP A 393 -21.57 -1.39 -11.18
CA TRP A 393 -21.64 -1.80 -9.77
C TRP A 393 -22.12 -0.62 -8.92
N SER A 394 -23.17 -0.85 -8.15
CA SER A 394 -23.71 0.13 -7.21
C SER A 394 -22.79 0.34 -6.00
N GLN A 395 -23.03 1.38 -5.22
CA GLN A 395 -22.35 1.56 -3.94
C GLN A 395 -22.58 0.37 -3.02
N GLN A 396 -23.80 -0.17 -2.99
CA GLN A 396 -24.14 -1.35 -2.19
C GLN A 396 -23.35 -2.59 -2.60
N ASP A 397 -23.13 -2.79 -3.91
CA ASP A 397 -22.32 -3.89 -4.43
C ASP A 397 -20.88 -3.81 -3.93
N ARG A 398 -20.28 -2.62 -4.01
CA ARG A 398 -18.91 -2.38 -3.53
C ARG A 398 -18.79 -2.54 -2.01
N ASP A 399 -19.76 -2.02 -1.25
CA ASP A 399 -19.79 -2.16 0.22
C ASP A 399 -19.99 -3.61 0.63
N TYR A 400 -20.84 -4.36 -0.08
CA TYR A 400 -21.02 -5.80 0.13
C TYR A 400 -19.69 -6.56 -0.05
N LEU A 401 -18.99 -6.33 -1.14
CA LEU A 401 -17.70 -6.97 -1.38
C LEU A 401 -16.69 -6.61 -0.28
N ARG A 402 -16.62 -5.33 0.10
CA ARG A 402 -15.70 -4.87 1.13
C ARG A 402 -15.92 -5.55 2.48
N VAL A 403 -17.17 -5.84 2.83
CA VAL A 403 -17.52 -6.50 4.10
C VAL A 403 -17.35 -8.02 4.03
N MET A 404 -17.77 -8.64 2.92
CA MET A 404 -17.85 -10.09 2.82
C MET A 404 -16.54 -10.76 2.40
N VAL A 405 -15.75 -10.10 1.56
CA VAL A 405 -14.50 -10.68 1.03
C VAL A 405 -13.46 -10.94 2.11
N PRO A 406 -13.24 -10.07 3.10
CA PRO A 406 -12.31 -10.39 4.20
C PRO A 406 -12.63 -11.72 4.91
N MET A 407 -13.88 -12.12 4.96
CA MET A 407 -14.33 -13.37 5.58
C MET A 407 -14.31 -14.55 4.61
N LYS A 408 -14.91 -14.39 3.42
CA LYS A 408 -15.15 -15.49 2.48
C LYS A 408 -14.12 -15.60 1.36
N GLY A 409 -13.27 -14.60 1.17
CA GLY A 409 -12.26 -14.57 0.12
C GLY A 409 -12.84 -14.80 -1.27
N LEU A 410 -12.18 -15.68 -2.03
CA LEU A 410 -12.56 -16.03 -3.40
C LEU A 410 -13.95 -16.71 -3.50
N GLN A 411 -14.43 -17.34 -2.44
CA GLN A 411 -15.75 -18.00 -2.40
C GLN A 411 -16.92 -17.02 -2.17
N THR A 412 -16.65 -15.72 -2.09
CA THR A 412 -17.72 -14.70 -1.92
C THR A 412 -18.66 -14.72 -3.12
N PRO A 413 -19.98 -14.99 -2.93
CA PRO A 413 -20.95 -14.88 -4.02
C PRO A 413 -21.14 -13.41 -4.41
N PHE A 414 -21.24 -13.12 -5.70
CA PHE A 414 -21.44 -11.75 -6.16
C PHE A 414 -22.10 -11.70 -7.52
N LEU A 415 -23.25 -11.03 -7.63
CA LEU A 415 -24.00 -10.79 -8.88
C LEU A 415 -24.15 -12.05 -9.76
N GLY A 416 -24.53 -13.18 -9.15
CA GLY A 416 -24.76 -14.46 -9.85
C GLY A 416 -23.52 -15.26 -10.23
N THR A 417 -22.33 -14.81 -9.80
CA THR A 417 -21.03 -15.47 -9.95
C THR A 417 -20.27 -15.46 -8.62
N THR A 418 -18.98 -15.67 -8.64
CA THR A 418 -18.11 -15.62 -7.46
C THR A 418 -16.98 -14.61 -7.63
N VAL A 419 -16.39 -14.17 -6.52
CA VAL A 419 -15.16 -13.35 -6.55
C VAL A 419 -14.03 -14.10 -7.24
N GLN A 420 -13.99 -15.43 -7.16
CA GLN A 420 -13.01 -16.27 -7.88
C GLN A 420 -13.13 -16.10 -9.40
N ASP A 421 -14.34 -16.12 -9.94
CA ASP A 421 -14.55 -15.94 -11.39
C ASP A 421 -14.17 -14.54 -11.85
N ILE A 422 -14.47 -13.52 -11.04
CA ILE A 422 -14.06 -12.14 -11.31
C ILE A 422 -12.53 -12.02 -11.26
N ALA A 423 -11.88 -12.66 -10.29
CA ALA A 423 -10.42 -12.67 -10.16
C ALA A 423 -9.75 -13.30 -11.40
N LYS A 424 -10.28 -14.44 -11.90
CA LYS A 424 -9.81 -15.07 -13.15
C LYS A 424 -9.93 -14.13 -14.34
N ASN A 425 -11.06 -13.43 -14.47
CA ASN A 425 -11.25 -12.44 -15.54
C ASN A 425 -10.25 -11.27 -15.42
N CYS A 426 -10.05 -10.73 -14.21
CA CYS A 426 -9.07 -9.67 -13.98
C CYS A 426 -7.65 -10.12 -14.33
N LEU A 427 -7.27 -11.34 -13.96
CA LEU A 427 -5.96 -11.91 -14.29
C LEU A 427 -5.77 -12.08 -15.79
N ALA A 428 -6.79 -12.57 -16.50
CA ALA A 428 -6.74 -12.69 -17.96
C ALA A 428 -6.57 -11.33 -18.65
N LEU A 429 -7.27 -10.29 -18.18
CA LEU A 429 -7.12 -8.91 -18.68
C LEU A 429 -5.74 -8.35 -18.38
N SER A 430 -5.25 -8.54 -17.15
CA SER A 430 -3.93 -8.09 -16.73
C SER A 430 -2.82 -8.76 -17.55
N GLU A 431 -2.87 -10.07 -17.69
CA GLU A 431 -1.92 -10.84 -18.50
C GLU A 431 -1.90 -10.36 -19.96
N ALA A 432 -3.07 -10.19 -20.56
CA ALA A 432 -3.19 -9.69 -21.93
C ALA A 432 -2.60 -8.26 -22.05
N GLY A 433 -2.82 -7.39 -21.05
CA GLY A 433 -2.27 -6.05 -21.00
C GLY A 433 -0.74 -6.06 -20.91
N LEU A 434 -0.15 -6.90 -20.05
CA LEU A 434 1.30 -7.04 -19.92
C LEU A 434 1.93 -7.60 -21.20
N LYS A 435 1.30 -8.57 -21.84
CA LYS A 435 1.75 -9.11 -23.13
C LYS A 435 1.74 -8.06 -24.25
N ARG A 436 0.71 -7.18 -24.31
CA ARG A 436 0.68 -6.07 -25.28
C ARG A 436 1.72 -5.00 -24.97
N ARG A 437 2.00 -4.71 -23.70
CA ARG A 437 3.13 -3.85 -23.30
C ARG A 437 4.46 -4.37 -23.79
N ASN A 438 4.63 -5.69 -23.89
CA ASN A 438 5.77 -6.42 -24.45
C ASN A 438 7.14 -5.95 -23.88
N ILE A 439 7.18 -5.60 -22.59
CA ILE A 439 8.44 -5.28 -21.91
C ILE A 439 9.05 -6.60 -21.43
N ARG A 440 10.25 -6.90 -21.91
CA ARG A 440 10.91 -8.19 -21.70
C ARG A 440 12.21 -8.07 -20.93
N ASP A 441 12.45 -9.09 -20.09
CA ASP A 441 13.73 -9.34 -19.43
C ASP A 441 14.06 -10.83 -19.57
N GLN A 442 15.27 -11.15 -20.05
CA GLN A 442 15.71 -12.53 -20.34
C GLN A 442 14.68 -13.33 -21.19
N GLY A 443 14.09 -12.67 -22.19
CA GLY A 443 13.12 -13.29 -23.10
C GLY A 443 11.70 -13.43 -22.59
N ARG A 444 11.42 -13.19 -21.31
CA ARG A 444 10.07 -13.27 -20.69
C ARG A 444 9.47 -11.88 -20.49
N ASP A 445 8.19 -11.72 -20.75
CA ASP A 445 7.47 -10.48 -20.47
C ASP A 445 7.02 -10.41 -19.00
N GLU A 446 6.46 -9.27 -18.61
CA GLU A 446 6.10 -8.98 -17.21
C GLU A 446 4.98 -9.90 -16.68
N SER A 447 4.25 -10.64 -17.54
CA SER A 447 3.16 -11.54 -17.11
C SER A 447 3.65 -12.74 -16.29
N VAL A 448 4.94 -13.04 -16.32
CA VAL A 448 5.54 -14.11 -15.51
C VAL A 448 5.33 -13.92 -14.01
N TYR A 449 5.15 -12.67 -13.57
CA TYR A 449 4.89 -12.37 -12.15
C TYR A 449 3.45 -12.62 -11.72
N LEU A 450 2.52 -12.92 -12.65
CA LEU A 450 1.14 -13.27 -12.32
C LEU A 450 0.96 -14.75 -11.95
N GLU A 451 1.98 -15.60 -12.16
CA GLU A 451 1.91 -17.04 -11.91
C GLU A 451 1.30 -17.41 -10.53
N PRO A 452 1.75 -16.82 -9.39
CA PRO A 452 1.19 -17.16 -8.09
C PRO A 452 -0.28 -16.77 -7.94
N LEU A 453 -0.72 -15.69 -8.60
CA LEU A 453 -2.12 -15.28 -8.59
C LEU A 453 -3.01 -16.19 -9.44
N HIS A 454 -2.51 -16.68 -10.57
CA HIS A 454 -3.21 -17.68 -11.36
C HIS A 454 -3.41 -18.97 -10.56
N GLU A 455 -2.38 -19.45 -9.88
CA GLU A 455 -2.46 -20.63 -9.03
C GLU A 455 -3.51 -20.48 -7.92
N ILE A 456 -3.53 -19.32 -7.25
CA ILE A 456 -4.53 -18.99 -6.22
C ILE A 456 -5.94 -18.92 -6.82
N ALA A 457 -6.11 -18.26 -7.97
CA ALA A 457 -7.40 -18.11 -8.60
C ALA A 457 -7.93 -19.46 -9.14
N GLU A 458 -7.09 -20.32 -9.68
CA GLU A 458 -7.49 -21.64 -10.17
C GLU A 458 -7.83 -22.61 -9.04
N SER A 459 -6.98 -22.67 -8.01
CA SER A 459 -7.23 -23.53 -6.85
C SER A 459 -8.37 -23.03 -5.95
N GLY A 460 -8.71 -21.73 -6.02
CA GLY A 460 -9.63 -21.07 -5.09
C GLY A 460 -9.12 -20.99 -3.67
N ARG A 461 -7.80 -21.20 -3.44
CA ARG A 461 -7.17 -21.28 -2.12
C ARG A 461 -6.06 -20.26 -1.99
N ASN A 462 -6.31 -19.20 -1.21
CA ASN A 462 -5.31 -18.20 -0.87
C ASN A 462 -4.39 -18.65 0.30
N TRP A 463 -3.44 -17.81 0.65
CA TRP A 463 -2.47 -18.12 1.71
C TRP A 463 -3.11 -18.35 3.08
N SER A 464 -4.14 -17.58 3.45
CA SER A 464 -4.84 -17.75 4.72
C SER A 464 -5.44 -19.13 4.88
N GLN A 465 -6.10 -19.65 3.84
CA GLN A 465 -6.71 -20.98 3.87
C GLN A 465 -5.68 -22.09 3.98
N ARG A 466 -4.53 -21.94 3.31
CA ARG A 466 -3.42 -22.90 3.38
C ARG A 466 -2.80 -22.91 4.78
N LEU A 467 -2.59 -21.74 5.37
CA LEU A 467 -2.03 -21.60 6.71
C LEU A 467 -2.98 -22.11 7.80
N GLU A 468 -4.29 -21.87 7.67
CA GLU A 468 -5.27 -22.46 8.58
C GLU A 468 -5.33 -23.99 8.50
N GLU A 469 -5.17 -24.55 7.29
CA GLU A 469 -5.07 -26.01 7.16
C GLU A 469 -3.81 -26.53 7.85
N LYS A 470 -2.65 -25.90 7.62
CA LYS A 470 -1.40 -26.26 8.31
C LYS A 470 -1.54 -26.15 9.83
N PHE A 471 -2.19 -25.09 10.32
CA PHE A 471 -2.44 -24.91 11.75
C PHE A 471 -3.21 -26.09 12.35
N ARG A 472 -4.22 -26.59 11.64
CA ARG A 472 -5.03 -27.73 12.11
C ARG A 472 -4.33 -29.08 11.95
N THR A 473 -3.49 -29.23 10.94
CA THR A 473 -2.88 -30.53 10.58
C THR A 473 -1.41 -30.63 11.00
N GLU A 474 -0.52 -29.87 10.36
CA GLU A 474 0.93 -29.97 10.53
C GLU A 474 1.39 -29.37 11.86
N TRP A 475 0.83 -28.20 12.23
CA TRP A 475 1.22 -27.47 13.44
C TRP A 475 0.49 -27.93 14.70
N GLN A 476 -0.51 -28.79 14.57
CA GLN A 476 -1.30 -29.32 15.69
C GLN A 476 -1.83 -28.24 16.64
N GLY A 477 -2.14 -27.07 16.12
CA GLY A 477 -2.62 -25.92 16.89
C GLY A 477 -1.53 -25.02 17.48
N ASP A 478 -0.25 -25.30 17.26
CA ASP A 478 0.84 -24.43 17.71
C ASP A 478 1.15 -23.36 16.65
N ILE A 479 0.69 -22.15 16.88
CA ILE A 479 0.87 -20.99 15.99
C ILE A 479 2.35 -20.57 15.85
N LYS A 480 3.23 -20.99 16.76
CA LYS A 480 4.65 -20.60 16.70
C LYS A 480 5.35 -21.04 15.41
N HIS A 481 4.84 -22.09 14.78
CA HIS A 481 5.33 -22.54 13.48
C HIS A 481 5.24 -21.49 12.38
N ILE A 482 4.30 -20.51 12.49
CA ILE A 482 4.14 -19.45 11.50
C ILE A 482 5.40 -18.57 11.37
N PHE A 483 6.13 -18.35 12.46
CA PHE A 483 7.35 -17.55 12.45
C PHE A 483 8.49 -18.22 11.67
N ASN A 484 8.44 -19.54 11.51
CA ASN A 484 9.37 -20.28 10.67
C ASN A 484 8.85 -20.36 9.22
N ASP A 485 7.60 -20.79 9.04
CA ASP A 485 7.00 -21.05 7.72
C ASP A 485 6.75 -19.78 6.91
N MET A 486 6.52 -18.64 7.57
CA MET A 486 6.25 -17.35 6.94
C MET A 486 7.35 -16.31 7.21
N SER A 487 8.55 -16.74 7.58
CA SER A 487 9.74 -15.88 7.62
C SER A 487 10.35 -15.74 6.23
N TYR A 488 10.71 -14.51 5.85
CA TYR A 488 11.50 -14.31 4.62
C TYR A 488 12.84 -15.07 4.62
N ALA A 489 13.40 -15.39 5.79
CA ALA A 489 14.61 -16.21 5.91
C ALA A 489 14.37 -17.69 5.58
N GLY A 490 13.15 -18.19 5.78
CA GLY A 490 12.78 -19.59 5.57
C GLY A 490 12.35 -19.95 4.15
N SER A 491 12.34 -19.02 3.21
CA SER A 491 11.79 -19.16 1.86
C SER A 491 10.33 -19.67 1.85
N PRO A 492 9.33 -18.80 2.01
CA PRO A 492 7.90 -19.17 1.94
C PRO A 492 7.46 -19.85 0.62
N SER A 493 8.31 -19.82 -0.42
CA SER A 493 8.10 -20.49 -1.71
C SER A 493 7.92 -22.03 -1.62
N VAL A 494 8.23 -22.64 -0.48
CA VAL A 494 8.10 -24.10 -0.26
C VAL A 494 6.64 -24.53 -0.07
N LEU A 495 5.68 -23.63 0.08
CA LEU A 495 4.25 -23.97 0.15
C LEU A 495 3.61 -24.21 -1.24
N ARG A 496 4.39 -24.34 -2.30
CA ARG A 496 3.88 -24.85 -3.58
C ARG A 496 3.30 -26.24 -3.35
N ALA A 497 2.05 -26.41 -3.73
CA ALA A 497 1.33 -27.66 -3.59
C ALA A 497 2.19 -28.85 -4.03
N THR A 498 2.36 -29.83 -3.15
CA THR A 498 2.99 -31.13 -3.47
C THR A 498 2.15 -32.00 -4.40
N THR A 499 1.11 -31.45 -5.01
CA THR A 499 0.28 -32.14 -6.01
C THR A 499 0.39 -31.39 -7.34
N PRO A 500 0.95 -31.99 -8.39
CA PRO A 500 0.90 -31.41 -9.71
C PRO A 500 -0.57 -31.46 -10.20
N VAL A 501 -1.25 -30.33 -10.17
CA VAL A 501 -2.47 -30.20 -10.96
C VAL A 501 -2.00 -30.09 -12.40
N ALA A 502 -2.26 -31.13 -13.19
CA ALA A 502 -2.05 -31.11 -14.63
C ALA A 502 -2.76 -29.87 -15.18
N ALA A 503 -1.97 -28.96 -15.75
CA ALA A 503 -2.47 -27.74 -16.35
C ALA A 503 -3.43 -28.08 -17.49
N ALA A 504 -4.72 -28.15 -17.20
CA ALA A 504 -5.75 -28.14 -18.20
C ALA A 504 -5.71 -26.73 -18.84
N LYS A 505 -5.24 -26.65 -20.06
CA LYS A 505 -5.33 -25.44 -20.89
C LYS A 505 -6.81 -25.12 -21.12
N SER A 506 -7.44 -24.44 -20.16
CA SER A 506 -8.75 -23.85 -20.35
C SER A 506 -8.60 -22.62 -21.23
N LYS A 507 -9.26 -22.60 -22.37
CA LYS A 507 -9.42 -21.39 -23.16
C LYS A 507 -10.09 -20.34 -22.26
N PRO A 508 -9.65 -19.06 -22.28
CA PRO A 508 -10.31 -18.02 -21.52
C PRO A 508 -11.79 -17.96 -21.96
N VAL A 509 -12.68 -18.31 -21.06
CA VAL A 509 -14.11 -18.14 -21.25
C VAL A 509 -14.40 -16.67 -20.91
N PHE A 510 -14.47 -15.84 -21.93
CA PHE A 510 -15.01 -14.49 -21.79
C PHE A 510 -16.51 -14.64 -21.46
N ILE A 511 -16.86 -14.57 -20.19
CA ILE A 511 -18.25 -14.49 -19.76
C ILE A 511 -18.70 -13.06 -20.07
N ASP A 512 -19.46 -12.88 -21.14
CA ASP A 512 -20.18 -11.64 -21.41
C ASP A 512 -21.29 -11.48 -20.37
N LEU A 513 -20.98 -10.77 -19.30
CA LEU A 513 -21.90 -10.53 -18.18
C LEU A 513 -23.21 -9.87 -18.62
N ARG A 514 -23.25 -9.20 -19.79
CA ARG A 514 -24.48 -8.66 -20.39
C ARG A 514 -25.48 -9.74 -20.81
N LYS A 515 -25.01 -10.97 -21.09
CA LYS A 515 -25.89 -12.11 -21.42
C LYS A 515 -26.54 -12.75 -20.19
N ILE A 516 -25.95 -12.54 -19.02
CA ILE A 516 -26.46 -13.07 -17.74
C ILE A 516 -27.46 -12.07 -17.11
N PHE A 517 -27.23 -10.78 -17.32
CA PHE A 517 -28.04 -9.71 -16.76
C PHE A 517 -28.73 -8.96 -17.92
N GLY A 518 -29.86 -9.46 -18.40
CA GLY A 518 -30.68 -8.74 -19.39
C GLY A 518 -30.87 -7.26 -19.04
N PRO A 519 -31.26 -6.40 -19.99
CA PRO A 519 -31.39 -4.97 -19.75
C PRO A 519 -32.33 -4.75 -18.57
N LYS A 520 -31.81 -4.11 -17.51
CA LYS A 520 -32.63 -3.64 -16.39
C LYS A 520 -33.67 -2.65 -16.95
N LYS A 521 -34.98 -2.98 -16.79
CA LYS A 521 -36.09 -2.05 -17.06
C LYS A 521 -36.08 -0.89 -16.08
#